data_78a618d34e620c5c88913c071f62887a
#
_entry.id   78a618d34e620c5c88913c071f62887a
#
_cell.length_a   1.000
_cell.length_b   1.000
_cell.length_c   1.000
_cell.angle_alpha   90.00
_cell.angle_beta   90.00
_cell.angle_gamma   90.00
#
_symmetry.space_group_name_H-M   'P 1'
#
loop_
_entity.id
_entity.type
_entity.pdbx_description
1 polymer ?
#
loop_
_entity_poly.entity_id
_entity_poly.type
_entity_poly.pdbx_seq_one_letter_code
_entity_poly.pdbx_strand_id
1 'polypeptide(L)'
;MDRSLSFYGRVLGARRLPRLDHVNAGGQLYAIILEVPNLGTPLELRLNAEHAAKQKGFDPVTLAVEGRADLQRWVEHLDTEQVVHSPILTALVGWLLAFEDPDGRRIRLYTKERHGPELTPSSDARWL
;
A
#
# COMPACT_ATOMS: atom_id res chain seq x y z
N MET A 1 -15.21 3.79 -4.47
CA MET A 1 -14.72 4.22 -3.15
C MET A 1 -14.86 3.10 -2.11
N ASP A 2 -16.01 2.43 -1.99
CA ASP A 2 -16.26 1.39 -0.98
C ASP A 2 -15.28 0.21 -1.06
N ARG A 3 -14.95 -0.23 -2.29
CA ARG A 3 -13.94 -1.29 -2.51
C ARG A 3 -12.57 -0.90 -1.95
N SER A 4 -12.14 0.35 -2.20
CA SER A 4 -10.86 0.84 -1.66
C SER A 4 -10.91 1.02 -0.15
N LEU A 5 -12.01 1.57 0.40
CA LEU A 5 -12.19 1.69 1.85
C LEU A 5 -12.12 0.33 2.54
N SER A 6 -12.82 -0.67 2.01
CA SER A 6 -12.77 -2.04 2.52
C SER A 6 -11.35 -2.63 2.47
N PHE A 7 -10.65 -2.44 1.36
CA PHE A 7 -9.27 -2.91 1.20
C PHE A 7 -8.32 -2.26 2.22
N TYR A 8 -8.29 -0.93 2.28
CA TYR A 8 -7.39 -0.24 3.20
C TYR A 8 -7.73 -0.52 4.67
N GLY A 9 -9.02 -0.73 4.98
CA GLY A 9 -9.45 -1.17 6.32
C GLY A 9 -8.91 -2.54 6.69
N ARG A 10 -9.04 -3.55 5.82
CA ARG A 10 -8.59 -4.91 6.08
C ARG A 10 -7.06 -5.04 6.04
N VAL A 11 -6.41 -4.41 5.06
CA VAL A 11 -4.98 -4.60 4.81
C VAL A 11 -4.12 -3.71 5.72
N LEU A 12 -4.47 -2.43 5.87
CA LEU A 12 -3.70 -1.47 6.65
C LEU A 12 -4.31 -1.12 8.01
N GLY A 13 -5.45 -1.71 8.38
CA GLY A 13 -6.17 -1.33 9.59
C GLY A 13 -6.74 0.10 9.53
N ALA A 14 -6.94 0.64 8.33
CA ALA A 14 -7.38 2.01 8.12
C ALA A 14 -8.80 2.22 8.63
N ARG A 15 -9.06 3.35 9.28
CA ARG A 15 -10.36 3.76 9.80
C ARG A 15 -10.79 5.09 9.20
N ARG A 16 -11.97 5.14 8.59
CA ARG A 16 -12.54 6.38 8.05
C ARG A 16 -12.82 7.39 9.16
N LEU A 17 -12.55 8.66 8.89
CA LEU A 17 -12.86 9.81 9.73
C LEU A 17 -13.98 10.64 9.07
N PRO A 18 -15.28 10.29 9.24
CA PRO A 18 -16.38 10.88 8.46
C PRO A 18 -16.50 12.40 8.59
N ARG A 19 -16.09 12.97 9.74
CA ARG A 19 -16.08 14.42 9.96
C ARG A 19 -15.11 15.20 9.07
N LEU A 20 -14.17 14.48 8.43
CA LEU A 20 -13.16 15.05 7.52
C LEU A 20 -13.45 14.71 6.05
N ASP A 21 -14.57 14.07 5.75
CA ASP A 21 -14.96 13.77 4.38
C ASP A 21 -15.14 15.04 3.57
N HIS A 22 -14.75 14.97 2.31
CA HIS A 22 -14.88 16.10 1.40
C HIS A 22 -16.12 15.96 0.52
N VAL A 23 -16.96 16.97 0.56
CA VAL A 23 -18.14 17.09 -0.30
C VAL A 23 -18.02 18.34 -1.18
N ASN A 24 -18.55 18.26 -2.40
CA ASN A 24 -18.61 19.42 -3.30
C ASN A 24 -19.79 20.33 -2.95
N ALA A 25 -19.96 21.44 -3.66
CA ALA A 25 -21.04 22.40 -3.44
C ALA A 25 -22.46 21.80 -3.60
N GLY A 26 -22.59 20.69 -4.33
CA GLY A 26 -23.84 19.94 -4.49
C GLY A 26 -24.07 18.86 -3.41
N GLY A 27 -23.20 18.78 -2.38
CA GLY A 27 -23.30 17.78 -1.31
C GLY A 27 -22.82 16.39 -1.70
N GLN A 28 -22.18 16.21 -2.86
CA GLN A 28 -21.67 14.92 -3.31
C GLN A 28 -20.31 14.64 -2.69
N LEU A 29 -20.16 13.46 -2.09
CA LEU A 29 -18.90 12.98 -1.55
C LEU A 29 -17.89 12.73 -2.69
N TYR A 30 -16.69 13.31 -2.61
CA TYR A 30 -15.63 13.07 -3.59
C TYR A 30 -14.30 12.63 -2.98
N ALA A 31 -14.10 12.76 -1.68
CA ALA A 31 -12.95 12.20 -0.99
C ALA A 31 -13.31 11.79 0.43
N ILE A 32 -12.63 10.75 0.92
CA ILE A 32 -12.72 10.28 2.30
C ILE A 32 -11.34 10.29 2.94
N ILE A 33 -11.30 10.59 4.22
CA ILE A 33 -10.07 10.64 5.00
C ILE A 33 -9.99 9.43 5.92
N LEU A 34 -8.85 8.76 5.90
CA LEU A 34 -8.56 7.57 6.69
C LEU A 34 -7.43 7.85 7.68
N GLU A 35 -7.61 7.40 8.90
CA GLU A 35 -6.52 7.20 9.84
C GLU A 35 -5.92 5.81 9.62
N VAL A 36 -4.61 5.73 9.45
CA VAL A 36 -3.88 4.46 9.31
C VAL A 36 -2.94 4.32 10.50
N PRO A 37 -2.98 3.20 11.25
CA PRO A 37 -2.10 3.00 12.39
C PRO A 37 -0.62 3.18 12.02
N ASN A 38 0.11 3.94 12.85
CA ASN A 38 1.55 4.20 12.70
C ASN A 38 1.99 4.95 11.43
N LEU A 39 1.06 5.44 10.59
CA LEU A 39 1.42 6.21 9.41
C LEU A 39 1.85 7.66 9.75
N GLY A 40 1.36 8.20 10.87
CA GLY A 40 1.69 9.57 11.33
C GLY A 40 0.99 10.69 10.57
N THR A 41 0.26 10.37 9.50
CA THR A 41 -0.55 11.30 8.70
C THR A 41 -1.80 10.60 8.19
N PRO A 42 -2.91 11.32 7.97
CA PRO A 42 -4.08 10.75 7.32
C PRO A 42 -3.81 10.36 5.86
N LEU A 43 -4.51 9.33 5.40
CA LEU A 43 -4.57 8.93 3.99
C LEU A 43 -5.87 9.44 3.38
N GLU A 44 -5.78 10.13 2.26
CA GLU A 44 -6.96 10.55 1.50
C GLU A 44 -7.24 9.58 0.34
N LEU A 45 -8.47 9.08 0.24
CA LEU A 45 -8.98 8.37 -0.93
C LEU A 45 -9.90 9.30 -1.72
N ARG A 46 -9.47 9.72 -2.90
CA ARG A 46 -10.22 10.61 -3.78
C ARG A 46 -10.89 9.83 -4.91
N LEU A 47 -12.16 10.12 -5.15
CA LEU A 47 -12.92 9.49 -6.22
C LEU A 47 -12.55 10.13 -7.57
N ASN A 48 -11.81 9.40 -8.39
CA ASN A 48 -11.50 9.75 -9.77
C ASN A 48 -11.21 8.49 -10.58
N ALA A 49 -12.25 7.93 -11.17
CA ALA A 49 -12.17 6.66 -11.90
C ALA A 49 -11.24 6.73 -13.12
N GLU A 50 -11.20 7.86 -13.81
CA GLU A 50 -10.32 8.05 -14.99
C GLU A 50 -8.85 8.04 -14.58
N HIS A 51 -8.47 8.79 -13.54
CA HIS A 51 -7.11 8.79 -13.02
C HIS A 51 -6.73 7.44 -12.42
N ALA A 52 -7.64 6.76 -11.71
CA ALA A 52 -7.38 5.44 -11.16
C ALA A 52 -7.02 4.43 -12.27
N ALA A 53 -7.77 4.43 -13.37
CA ALA A 53 -7.49 3.55 -14.51
C ALA A 53 -6.12 3.81 -15.16
N LYS A 54 -5.69 5.07 -15.22
CA LYS A 54 -4.38 5.47 -15.79
C LYS A 54 -3.20 5.18 -14.86
N GLN A 55 -3.45 4.95 -13.57
CA GLN A 55 -2.42 4.71 -12.57
C GLN A 55 -2.20 3.23 -12.24
N LYS A 56 -2.80 2.32 -12.99
CA LYS A 56 -2.57 0.89 -12.82
C LYS A 56 -1.07 0.57 -13.00
N GLY A 57 -0.50 -0.14 -12.03
CA GLY A 57 0.94 -0.44 -11.98
C GLY A 57 1.81 0.73 -11.49
N PHE A 58 1.23 1.91 -11.24
CA PHE A 58 1.96 3.02 -10.64
C PHE A 58 2.28 2.74 -9.16
N ASP A 59 3.42 3.20 -8.73
CA ASP A 59 4.09 2.87 -7.48
C ASP A 59 4.32 4.15 -6.64
N PRO A 60 3.24 4.71 -6.07
CA PRO A 60 3.28 6.06 -5.51
C PRO A 60 3.90 6.12 -4.11
N VAL A 61 3.99 5.01 -3.38
CA VAL A 61 4.38 5.05 -1.98
C VAL A 61 5.20 3.83 -1.55
N THR A 62 6.23 4.11 -0.76
CA THR A 62 7.00 3.11 -0.02
C THR A 62 6.86 3.38 1.47
N LEU A 63 6.43 2.39 2.22
CA LEU A 63 6.28 2.44 3.67
C LEU A 63 7.40 1.65 4.34
N ALA A 64 7.94 2.17 5.43
CA ALA A 64 9.01 1.50 6.17
C ALA A 64 8.46 0.43 7.11
N VAL A 65 9.15 -0.71 7.18
CA VAL A 65 9.02 -1.74 8.21
C VAL A 65 10.37 -1.97 8.88
N GLU A 66 10.39 -2.53 10.09
CA GLU A 66 11.65 -2.65 10.82
C GLU A 66 12.59 -3.69 10.19
N GLY A 67 12.12 -4.90 9.92
CA GLY A 67 13.00 -5.95 9.41
C GLY A 67 12.35 -6.94 8.46
N ARG A 68 13.16 -7.86 7.96
CA ARG A 68 12.72 -8.92 7.05
C ARG A 68 11.66 -9.82 7.68
N ALA A 69 11.72 -10.05 8.99
CA ALA A 69 10.69 -10.81 9.70
C ALA A 69 9.31 -10.13 9.67
N ASP A 70 9.28 -8.78 9.62
CA ASP A 70 8.03 -8.05 9.44
C ASP A 70 7.43 -8.28 8.05
N LEU A 71 8.27 -8.31 7.01
CA LEU A 71 7.81 -8.63 5.66
C LEU A 71 7.22 -10.03 5.59
N GLN A 72 7.76 -11.01 6.33
CA GLN A 72 7.18 -12.36 6.38
C GLN A 72 5.78 -12.34 7.01
N ARG A 73 5.57 -11.61 8.10
CA ARG A 73 4.24 -11.42 8.69
C ARG A 73 3.27 -10.72 7.74
N TRP A 74 3.78 -9.76 6.96
CA TRP A 74 3.01 -9.10 5.93
C TRP A 74 2.60 -10.05 4.79
N VAL A 75 3.46 -10.95 4.35
CA VAL A 75 3.12 -12.00 3.36
C VAL A 75 1.97 -12.83 3.88
N GLU A 76 2.05 -13.35 5.10
CA GLU A 76 1.01 -14.16 5.73
C GLU A 76 -0.33 -13.40 5.84
N HIS A 77 -0.27 -12.11 6.19
CA HIS A 77 -1.44 -11.25 6.26
C HIS A 77 -2.07 -11.02 4.87
N LEU A 78 -1.26 -10.68 3.87
CA LEU A 78 -1.73 -10.45 2.50
C LEU A 78 -2.33 -11.71 1.88
N ASP A 79 -1.73 -12.88 2.14
CA ASP A 79 -2.28 -14.19 1.74
C ASP A 79 -3.66 -14.42 2.37
N THR A 80 -3.79 -14.19 3.67
CA THR A 80 -5.06 -14.30 4.40
C THR A 80 -6.13 -13.40 3.81
N GLU A 81 -5.76 -12.16 3.44
CA GLU A 81 -6.65 -11.17 2.84
C GLU A 81 -6.83 -11.36 1.32
N GLN A 82 -6.20 -12.38 0.73
CA GLN A 82 -6.23 -12.70 -0.71
C GLN A 82 -5.79 -11.51 -1.59
N VAL A 83 -4.75 -10.82 -1.15
CA VAL A 83 -4.16 -9.68 -1.87
C VAL A 83 -3.01 -10.14 -2.73
N VAL A 84 -3.01 -9.73 -3.99
CA VAL A 84 -1.91 -10.00 -4.93
C VAL A 84 -0.66 -9.24 -4.48
N HIS A 85 0.43 -9.95 -4.24
CA HIS A 85 1.68 -9.39 -3.79
C HIS A 85 2.90 -10.08 -4.42
N SER A 86 4.07 -9.46 -4.28
CA SER A 86 5.36 -10.06 -4.67
C SER A 86 5.82 -11.11 -3.66
N PRO A 87 6.77 -11.97 -4.02
CA PRO A 87 7.63 -12.57 -3.00
C PRO A 87 8.41 -11.46 -2.26
N ILE A 88 9.06 -11.80 -1.14
CA ILE A 88 10.04 -10.90 -0.53
C ILE A 88 11.24 -10.79 -1.47
N LEU A 89 11.52 -9.58 -1.95
CA LEU A 89 12.58 -9.28 -2.90
C LEU A 89 13.79 -8.69 -2.19
N THR A 90 14.98 -9.08 -2.62
CA THR A 90 16.23 -8.44 -2.21
C THR A 90 16.39 -7.13 -2.98
N ALA A 91 16.45 -6.01 -2.28
CA ALA A 91 16.72 -4.70 -2.84
C ALA A 91 18.21 -4.35 -2.74
N LEU A 92 18.61 -3.11 -3.05
CA LEU A 92 20.04 -2.72 -3.01
C LEU A 92 20.67 -2.82 -1.62
N VAL A 93 19.92 -2.49 -0.58
CA VAL A 93 20.45 -2.44 0.80
C VAL A 93 19.55 -3.09 1.84
N GLY A 94 18.39 -3.62 1.44
CA GLY A 94 17.41 -4.23 2.33
C GLY A 94 16.48 -5.14 1.55
N TRP A 95 15.29 -5.37 2.07
CA TRP A 95 14.27 -6.19 1.44
C TRP A 95 13.00 -5.41 1.21
N LEU A 96 12.25 -5.81 0.22
CA LEU A 96 10.96 -5.20 -0.09
C LEU A 96 9.89 -6.25 -0.37
N LEU A 97 8.66 -5.85 -0.15
CA LEU A 97 7.44 -6.55 -0.53
C LEU A 97 6.53 -5.54 -1.21
N ALA A 98 5.98 -5.88 -2.38
CA ALA A 98 5.05 -5.03 -3.09
C ALA A 98 3.70 -5.72 -3.21
N PHE A 99 2.61 -4.97 -3.08
CA PHE A 99 1.25 -5.47 -3.29
C PHE A 99 0.39 -4.43 -4.02
N GLU A 100 -0.72 -4.89 -4.56
CA GLU A 100 -1.61 -4.04 -5.37
C GLU A 100 -2.89 -3.71 -4.61
N ASP A 101 -3.29 -2.43 -4.66
CA ASP A 101 -4.61 -2.00 -4.22
C ASP A 101 -5.70 -2.42 -5.24
N PRO A 102 -7.01 -2.26 -4.94
CA PRO A 102 -8.07 -2.64 -5.87
C PRO A 102 -8.06 -1.94 -7.22
N ASP A 103 -7.39 -0.81 -7.35
CA ASP A 103 -7.23 -0.08 -8.62
C ASP A 103 -5.92 -0.43 -9.34
N GLY A 104 -5.14 -1.39 -8.78
CA GLY A 104 -3.88 -1.88 -9.32
C GLY A 104 -2.69 -0.95 -9.09
N ARG A 105 -2.81 0.01 -8.17
CA ARG A 105 -1.65 0.79 -7.71
C ARG A 105 -0.84 -0.04 -6.75
N ARG A 106 0.48 0.11 -6.79
CA ARG A 106 1.39 -0.63 -5.94
C ARG A 106 1.70 0.12 -4.66
N ILE A 107 1.76 -0.62 -3.58
CA ILE A 107 2.25 -0.18 -2.28
C ILE A 107 3.46 -1.02 -1.97
N ARG A 108 4.58 -0.39 -1.62
CA ARG A 108 5.82 -1.07 -1.23
C ARG A 108 6.01 -0.99 0.27
N LEU A 109 6.46 -2.09 0.84
CA LEU A 109 7.03 -2.16 2.18
C LEU A 109 8.53 -2.37 2.03
N TYR A 110 9.34 -1.55 2.68
CA TYR A 110 10.80 -1.61 2.62
C TYR A 110 11.38 -1.68 4.01
N THR A 111 12.36 -2.55 4.23
CA THR A 111 12.96 -2.73 5.54
C THR A 111 13.93 -1.60 5.89
N LYS A 112 13.94 -1.20 7.18
CA LYS A 112 15.02 -0.42 7.77
C LYS A 112 16.27 -1.31 8.01
N GLU A 113 16.05 -2.59 8.32
CA GLU A 113 17.08 -3.61 8.36
C GLU A 113 17.80 -3.69 7.01
N ARG A 114 19.11 -3.79 7.05
CA ARG A 114 19.96 -3.85 5.87
C ARG A 114 20.67 -5.20 5.79
N HIS A 115 20.91 -5.65 4.56
CA HIS A 115 21.85 -6.74 4.27
C HIS A 115 23.20 -6.20 3.79
N GLY A 116 24.20 -7.06 3.79
CA GLY A 116 25.51 -6.73 3.24
C GLY A 116 25.58 -6.86 1.70
N PRO A 117 26.74 -6.51 1.12
CA PRO A 117 26.95 -6.52 -0.33
C PRO A 117 26.99 -7.94 -0.95
N GLU A 118 26.98 -8.97 -0.12
CA GLU A 118 26.99 -10.37 -0.54
C GLU A 118 25.66 -10.81 -1.20
N LEU A 119 24.57 -10.08 -0.94
CA LEU A 119 23.26 -10.37 -1.55
C LEU A 119 23.10 -9.59 -2.85
N THR A 120 22.81 -10.34 -3.91
CA THR A 120 22.47 -9.73 -5.20
C THR A 120 21.01 -9.29 -5.20
N PRO A 121 20.72 -8.05 -5.63
CA PRO A 121 19.36 -7.60 -5.80
C PRO A 121 18.54 -8.52 -6.71
N SER A 122 17.29 -8.74 -6.35
CA SER A 122 16.36 -9.52 -7.17
C SER A 122 16.14 -8.85 -8.52
N SER A 123 15.91 -9.65 -9.55
CA SER A 123 15.40 -9.19 -10.84
C SER A 123 14.00 -9.76 -11.01
N ASP A 124 12.99 -8.91 -11.02
CA ASP A 124 11.60 -9.31 -11.17
C ASP A 124 10.88 -8.26 -12.04
N ALA A 125 10.66 -8.60 -13.31
CA ALA A 125 10.07 -7.70 -14.29
C ALA A 125 8.62 -7.27 -13.96
N ARG A 126 7.94 -8.02 -13.09
CA ARG A 126 6.57 -7.67 -12.67
C ARG A 126 6.55 -6.63 -11.55
N TRP A 127 7.48 -6.74 -10.61
CA TRP A 127 7.41 -5.98 -9.35
C TRP A 127 8.50 -4.91 -9.18
N LEU A 128 9.53 -4.94 -10.03
CA LEU A 128 10.67 -4.00 -9.99
C LEU A 128 10.70 -3.08 -11.20
#